data_274d5af5eb27b8c92ee485673a35c9c7
#
_entry.id   274d5af5eb27b8c92ee485673a35c9c7
#
_cell.length_a   1.000
_cell.length_b   1.000
_cell.length_c   1.000
_cell.angle_alpha   90.00
_cell.angle_beta   90.00
_cell.angle_gamma   90.00
#
_symmetry.space_group_name_H-M   'P 1'
#
loop_
_entity.id
_entity.type
_entity.pdbx_description
1 polymer ?
#
loop_
_entity_poly.entity_id
_entity_poly.type
_entity_poly.pdbx_seq_one_letter_code
_entity_poly.pdbx_strand_id
1 'polypeptide(L)'
;KIKKKLEIDDLGYKIAPLFNSAGRLENADQIIELLTTNSEELIIKIINRINKLNEKRKFLEKKILDELNTKTIESQKGIIIIYKTFLHEGIIGIIASRIKDYFNKPCIVLTKSGNIIKGSARSLDNFNLGNYINIAVKKKILLSGGGHNLAAGLSLTENNIEFFKNFINSFFNDKKHSSKFIYDSMVSINSINNDFIKSINLLGPYGNKNPNPLFLLRNIKIVKFKNIKNNFSTCFISKNKKMIKASSFHDIRSNIFYELQNSNNTFDLIAKIKLNKWNNKNTIEIEIIDLIKVI
;
A
#
# COMPACT_ATOMS: atom_id res chain seq x y z
N LYS A 1 -12.24 -24.30 0.21
CA LYS A 1 -11.16 -25.33 0.15
C LYS A 1 -10.07 -24.82 -0.79
N ILE A 2 -8.88 -24.55 -0.26
CA ILE A 2 -7.70 -24.18 -1.08
C ILE A 2 -7.22 -25.51 -1.69
N LYS A 3 -7.52 -25.69 -2.98
CA LYS A 3 -7.04 -26.85 -3.75
C LYS A 3 -5.63 -26.64 -4.34
N LYS A 4 -4.96 -25.56 -3.98
CA LYS A 4 -3.69 -25.12 -4.57
C LYS A 4 -2.62 -25.01 -3.48
N LYS A 5 -1.38 -25.31 -3.83
CA LYS A 5 -0.23 -25.02 -2.95
C LYS A 5 -0.24 -23.53 -2.61
N LEU A 6 -0.18 -23.21 -1.29
CA LEU A 6 -0.12 -21.83 -0.83
C LEU A 6 1.15 -21.16 -1.33
N GLU A 7 0.98 -19.96 -1.84
CA GLU A 7 2.07 -19.06 -2.21
C GLU A 7 2.21 -17.96 -1.13
N ILE A 8 3.36 -17.31 -1.06
CA ILE A 8 3.63 -16.25 -0.06
C ILE A 8 2.60 -15.13 -0.17
N ASP A 9 2.19 -14.78 -1.37
CA ASP A 9 1.16 -13.78 -1.63
C ASP A 9 -0.21 -14.17 -1.05
N ASP A 10 -0.53 -15.46 -0.98
CA ASP A 10 -1.78 -15.92 -0.32
C ASP A 10 -1.72 -15.65 1.19
N LEU A 11 -0.56 -15.84 1.82
CA LEU A 11 -0.36 -15.52 3.23
C LEU A 11 -0.44 -14.00 3.46
N GLY A 12 0.29 -13.21 2.68
CA GLY A 12 0.39 -11.77 2.87
C GLY A 12 -0.87 -10.98 2.52
N TYR A 13 -1.56 -11.36 1.44
CA TYR A 13 -2.67 -10.56 0.90
C TYR A 13 -4.06 -11.17 1.11
N LYS A 14 -4.16 -12.47 1.42
CA LYS A 14 -5.46 -13.11 1.65
C LYS A 14 -5.66 -13.49 3.12
N ILE A 15 -4.68 -14.16 3.75
CA ILE A 15 -4.81 -14.67 5.12
C ILE A 15 -4.50 -13.58 6.16
N ALA A 16 -3.35 -12.92 6.05
CA ALA A 16 -2.94 -11.91 7.04
C ALA A 16 -3.96 -10.76 7.22
N PRO A 17 -4.62 -10.21 6.17
CA PRO A 17 -5.67 -9.21 6.37
C PRO A 17 -6.88 -9.71 7.16
N LEU A 18 -7.24 -11.00 7.04
CA LEU A 18 -8.30 -11.61 7.83
C LEU A 18 -7.90 -11.67 9.32
N PHE A 19 -6.74 -12.23 9.62
CA PHE A 19 -6.23 -12.34 10.98
C PHE A 19 -6.07 -10.97 11.65
N ASN A 20 -5.46 -10.03 10.93
CA ASN A 20 -5.27 -8.67 11.41
C ASN A 20 -6.59 -7.93 11.68
N SER A 21 -7.70 -8.29 11.00
CA SER A 21 -8.98 -7.63 11.21
C SER A 21 -9.55 -7.87 12.61
N ALA A 22 -9.25 -9.03 13.21
CA ALA A 22 -9.64 -9.35 14.57
C ALA A 22 -9.01 -8.38 15.58
N GLY A 23 -7.67 -8.25 15.60
CA GLY A 23 -6.97 -7.36 16.50
C GLY A 23 -7.19 -5.86 16.22
N ARG A 24 -7.71 -5.50 15.04
CA ARG A 24 -8.05 -4.11 14.71
C ARG A 24 -9.42 -3.69 15.23
N LEU A 25 -10.41 -4.56 15.20
CA LEU A 25 -11.80 -4.22 15.50
C LEU A 25 -12.31 -4.86 16.79
N GLU A 26 -11.65 -5.92 17.25
CA GLU A 26 -11.99 -6.66 18.45
C GLU A 26 -10.72 -7.16 19.14
N ASN A 27 -10.75 -8.39 19.67
CA ASN A 27 -9.63 -9.03 20.34
C ASN A 27 -8.93 -10.04 19.38
N ALA A 28 -7.60 -10.05 19.40
CA ALA A 28 -6.77 -10.95 18.60
C ALA A 28 -6.72 -12.39 19.16
N ASP A 29 -7.16 -12.63 20.40
CA ASP A 29 -7.09 -13.96 21.06
C ASP A 29 -7.83 -15.05 20.26
N GLN A 30 -8.92 -14.68 19.57
CA GLN A 30 -9.63 -15.60 18.67
C GLN A 30 -8.75 -16.16 17.54
N ILE A 31 -7.67 -15.46 17.15
CA ILE A 31 -6.73 -15.97 16.15
C ILE A 31 -5.80 -17.02 16.78
N ILE A 32 -5.39 -16.80 18.02
CA ILE A 32 -4.61 -17.79 18.77
C ILE A 32 -5.44 -19.06 18.93
N GLU A 33 -6.70 -18.91 19.35
CA GLU A 33 -7.65 -20.03 19.50
C GLU A 33 -7.85 -20.78 18.17
N LEU A 34 -8.00 -20.06 17.04
CA LEU A 34 -8.10 -20.66 15.70
C LEU A 34 -6.88 -21.51 15.34
N LEU A 35 -5.68 -21.06 15.71
CA LEU A 35 -4.43 -21.73 15.35
C LEU A 35 -4.08 -22.90 16.31
N THR A 36 -4.69 -22.97 17.48
CA THR A 36 -4.37 -23.97 18.51
C THR A 36 -5.47 -25.00 18.72
N THR A 37 -6.70 -24.74 18.29
CA THR A 37 -7.82 -25.68 18.48
C THR A 37 -7.81 -26.82 17.48
N ASN A 38 -8.26 -28.00 17.92
CA ASN A 38 -8.54 -29.18 17.09
C ASN A 38 -10.04 -29.36 16.78
N SER A 39 -10.91 -28.49 17.30
CA SER A 39 -12.36 -28.59 17.09
C SER A 39 -12.74 -27.97 15.73
N GLU A 40 -13.22 -28.80 14.80
CA GLU A 40 -13.69 -28.33 13.49
C GLU A 40 -14.86 -27.33 13.61
N GLU A 41 -15.77 -27.55 14.54
CA GLU A 41 -16.89 -26.64 14.77
C GLU A 41 -16.42 -25.26 15.20
N LEU A 42 -15.47 -25.21 16.14
CA LEU A 42 -14.88 -23.96 16.62
C LEU A 42 -14.10 -23.25 15.54
N ILE A 43 -13.32 -24.00 14.73
CA ILE A 43 -12.62 -23.47 13.55
C ILE A 43 -13.59 -22.76 12.59
N ILE A 44 -14.70 -23.42 12.24
CA ILE A 44 -15.71 -22.85 11.33
C ILE A 44 -16.32 -21.59 11.94
N LYS A 45 -16.68 -21.61 13.23
CA LYS A 45 -17.25 -20.48 13.96
C LYS A 45 -16.30 -19.27 13.93
N ILE A 46 -15.03 -19.47 14.25
CA ILE A 46 -14.03 -18.39 14.28
C ILE A 46 -13.79 -17.85 12.87
N ILE A 47 -13.63 -18.71 11.85
CA ILE A 47 -13.45 -18.29 10.45
C ILE A 47 -14.62 -17.42 9.98
N ASN A 48 -15.85 -17.79 10.30
CA ASN A 48 -17.02 -16.99 9.93
C ASN A 48 -17.00 -15.62 10.62
N ARG A 49 -16.58 -15.56 11.90
CA ARG A 49 -16.47 -14.30 12.65
C ARG A 49 -15.40 -13.38 12.06
N ILE A 50 -14.19 -13.86 11.80
CA ILE A 50 -13.10 -13.04 11.24
C ILE A 50 -13.40 -12.57 9.82
N ASN A 51 -14.13 -13.37 9.02
CA ASN A 51 -14.62 -12.91 7.71
C ASN A 51 -15.56 -11.70 7.85
N LYS A 52 -16.53 -11.76 8.78
CA LYS A 52 -17.42 -10.62 9.06
C LYS A 52 -16.66 -9.39 9.55
N LEU A 53 -15.66 -9.57 10.42
CA LEU A 53 -14.81 -8.48 10.89
C LEU A 53 -13.99 -7.85 9.74
N ASN A 54 -13.46 -8.66 8.85
CA ASN A 54 -12.73 -8.15 7.70
C ASN A 54 -13.62 -7.38 6.72
N GLU A 55 -14.85 -7.83 6.47
CA GLU A 55 -15.83 -7.09 5.67
C GLU A 55 -16.23 -5.77 6.36
N LYS A 56 -16.47 -5.78 7.68
CA LYS A 56 -16.72 -4.57 8.45
C LYS A 56 -15.54 -3.59 8.37
N ARG A 57 -14.30 -4.07 8.50
CA ARG A 57 -13.09 -3.27 8.34
C ARG A 57 -13.01 -2.61 6.96
N LYS A 58 -13.23 -3.39 5.88
CA LYS A 58 -13.23 -2.87 4.50
C LYS A 58 -14.31 -1.82 4.27
N PHE A 59 -15.50 -2.06 4.81
CA PHE A 59 -16.61 -1.11 4.72
C PHE A 59 -16.27 0.21 5.42
N LEU A 60 -15.74 0.16 6.64
CA LEU A 60 -15.33 1.36 7.38
C LEU A 60 -14.19 2.10 6.66
N GLU A 61 -13.18 1.38 6.17
CA GLU A 61 -12.08 1.95 5.38
C GLU A 61 -12.62 2.71 4.16
N LYS A 62 -13.49 2.06 3.37
CA LYS A 62 -14.09 2.66 2.18
C LYS A 62 -14.90 3.89 2.52
N LYS A 63 -15.81 3.79 3.50
CA LYS A 63 -16.67 4.89 3.94
C LYS A 63 -15.84 6.13 4.30
N ILE A 64 -14.79 5.95 5.10
CA ILE A 64 -13.94 7.06 5.52
C ILE A 64 -13.21 7.69 4.34
N LEU A 65 -12.66 6.88 3.43
CA LEU A 65 -11.95 7.39 2.26
C LEU A 65 -12.88 8.13 1.29
N ASP A 66 -14.13 7.67 1.15
CA ASP A 66 -15.14 8.34 0.32
C ASP A 66 -15.61 9.67 0.95
N GLU A 67 -15.65 9.77 2.28
CA GLU A 67 -16.00 11.00 3.01
C GLU A 67 -14.87 12.05 3.06
N LEU A 68 -13.64 11.65 2.74
CA LEU A 68 -12.50 12.57 2.73
C LEU A 68 -12.57 13.50 1.52
N ASN A 69 -12.61 14.81 1.79
CA ASN A 69 -12.52 15.82 0.73
C ASN A 69 -11.09 15.87 0.18
N THR A 70 -10.88 15.25 -0.98
CA THR A 70 -9.56 15.19 -1.63
C THR A 70 -9.00 16.56 -1.92
N LYS A 71 -9.81 17.53 -2.36
CA LYS A 71 -9.38 18.91 -2.63
C LYS A 71 -8.80 19.60 -1.38
N THR A 72 -9.46 19.42 -0.24
CA THR A 72 -8.96 19.97 1.03
C THR A 72 -7.67 19.31 1.48
N ILE A 73 -7.48 18.03 1.20
CA ILE A 73 -6.25 17.30 1.52
C ILE A 73 -5.13 17.73 0.56
N GLU A 74 -5.40 17.84 -0.73
CA GLU A 74 -4.44 18.30 -1.73
C GLU A 74 -3.90 19.70 -1.44
N SER A 75 -4.75 20.59 -0.92
CA SER A 75 -4.34 21.96 -0.56
C SER A 75 -3.43 22.03 0.67
N GLN A 76 -3.29 20.96 1.45
CA GLN A 76 -2.37 20.94 2.59
C GLN A 76 -0.92 20.97 2.11
N LYS A 77 -0.22 22.02 2.48
CA LYS A 77 1.25 22.10 2.32
C LYS A 77 1.91 21.21 3.38
N GLY A 78 2.92 20.44 2.96
CA GLY A 78 3.66 19.59 3.89
C GLY A 78 3.01 18.24 4.17
N ILE A 79 3.06 17.83 5.43
CA ILE A 79 2.54 16.54 5.91
C ILE A 79 1.02 16.61 5.97
N ILE A 80 0.35 15.59 5.45
CA ILE A 80 -1.11 15.50 5.54
C ILE A 80 -1.50 15.10 6.96
N ILE A 81 -2.29 15.94 7.64
CA ILE A 81 -2.76 15.66 8.99
C ILE A 81 -4.28 15.72 9.03
N ILE A 82 -4.90 14.60 9.41
CA ILE A 82 -6.36 14.43 9.47
C ILE A 82 -6.76 14.14 10.90
N TYR A 83 -7.65 14.94 11.45
CA TYR A 83 -8.28 14.68 12.74
C TYR A 83 -9.77 14.49 12.57
N LYS A 84 -10.27 13.35 13.04
CA LYS A 84 -11.68 13.00 13.08
C LYS A 84 -11.98 12.23 14.35
N THR A 85 -12.92 12.71 15.16
CA THR A 85 -13.22 12.15 16.49
C THR A 85 -13.85 10.77 16.47
N PHE A 86 -14.49 10.41 15.36
CA PHE A 86 -15.30 9.19 15.23
C PHE A 86 -14.58 7.99 14.58
N LEU A 87 -13.29 8.13 14.24
CA LEU A 87 -12.56 7.03 13.63
C LEU A 87 -12.21 5.95 14.65
N HIS A 88 -12.34 4.70 14.26
CA HIS A 88 -11.89 3.59 15.09
C HIS A 88 -10.35 3.52 15.09
N GLU A 89 -9.74 3.49 16.28
CA GLU A 89 -8.28 3.54 16.45
C GLU A 89 -7.55 2.40 15.70
N GLY A 90 -8.14 1.23 15.59
CA GLY A 90 -7.55 0.08 14.89
C GLY A 90 -7.43 0.23 13.37
N ILE A 91 -8.09 1.25 12.76
CA ILE A 91 -8.07 1.45 11.30
C ILE A 91 -7.37 2.74 10.87
N ILE A 92 -7.07 3.69 11.79
CA ILE A 92 -6.41 4.95 11.43
C ILE A 92 -5.06 4.72 10.72
N GLY A 93 -4.34 3.67 11.08
CA GLY A 93 -3.07 3.31 10.43
C GLY A 93 -3.24 2.82 8.97
N ILE A 94 -4.37 2.18 8.64
CA ILE A 94 -4.68 1.78 7.26
C ILE A 94 -5.03 3.03 6.45
N ILE A 95 -5.83 3.91 7.02
CA ILE A 95 -6.23 5.18 6.39
C ILE A 95 -5.00 6.05 6.11
N ALA A 96 -4.11 6.20 7.10
CA ALA A 96 -2.86 6.94 6.94
C ALA A 96 -2.00 6.36 5.80
N SER A 97 -1.92 5.02 5.69
CA SER A 97 -1.19 4.36 4.60
C SER A 97 -1.81 4.66 3.24
N ARG A 98 -3.13 4.52 3.10
CA ARG A 98 -3.83 4.78 1.84
C ARG A 98 -3.67 6.23 1.36
N ILE A 99 -3.80 7.17 2.29
CA ILE A 99 -3.65 8.60 1.99
C ILE A 99 -2.20 8.91 1.60
N LYS A 100 -1.23 8.36 2.35
CA LYS A 100 0.19 8.49 2.02
C LYS A 100 0.48 7.97 0.59
N ASP A 101 -0.02 6.77 0.25
CA ASP A 101 0.19 6.17 -1.06
C ASP A 101 -0.50 6.97 -2.18
N TYR A 102 -1.68 7.50 -1.89
CA TYR A 102 -2.46 8.28 -2.85
C TYR A 102 -1.83 9.63 -3.19
N PHE A 103 -1.44 10.40 -2.15
CA PHE A 103 -0.89 11.75 -2.33
C PHE A 103 0.64 11.78 -2.44
N ASN A 104 1.30 10.62 -2.26
CA ASN A 104 2.77 10.52 -2.17
C ASN A 104 3.37 11.52 -1.17
N LYS A 105 2.70 11.69 -0.02
CA LYS A 105 3.10 12.58 1.09
C LYS A 105 3.00 11.84 2.41
N PRO A 106 3.86 12.14 3.41
CA PRO A 106 3.65 11.62 4.76
C PRO A 106 2.27 11.99 5.27
N CYS A 107 1.64 11.06 5.99
CA CYS A 107 0.28 11.25 6.51
C CYS A 107 0.17 10.82 7.97
N ILE A 108 -0.51 11.63 8.76
CA ILE A 108 -0.85 11.37 10.16
C ILE A 108 -2.38 11.43 10.29
N VAL A 109 -2.97 10.36 10.80
CA VAL A 109 -4.41 10.31 11.09
C VAL A 109 -4.59 10.23 12.59
N LEU A 110 -5.38 11.17 13.13
CA LEU A 110 -5.68 11.34 14.53
C LEU A 110 -7.14 11.01 14.80
N THR A 111 -7.41 10.40 15.97
CA THR A 111 -8.78 10.13 16.43
C THR A 111 -8.87 10.29 17.96
N LYS A 112 -10.08 10.53 18.45
CA LYS A 112 -10.34 10.57 19.89
C LYS A 112 -10.47 9.15 20.46
N SER A 113 -9.79 8.89 21.55
CA SER A 113 -9.84 7.62 22.29
C SER A 113 -9.93 7.94 23.79
N GLY A 114 -11.14 7.94 24.33
CA GLY A 114 -11.40 8.43 25.67
C GLY A 114 -11.03 9.91 25.83
N ASN A 115 -10.16 10.21 26.76
CA ASN A 115 -9.72 11.58 27.06
C ASN A 115 -8.45 12.03 26.30
N ILE A 116 -7.91 11.16 25.45
CA ILE A 116 -6.70 11.45 24.68
C ILE A 116 -6.96 11.31 23.18
N ILE A 117 -6.09 11.93 22.41
CA ILE A 117 -6.04 11.75 20.97
C ILE A 117 -4.97 10.72 20.65
N LYS A 118 -5.35 9.67 19.94
CA LYS A 118 -4.43 8.67 19.37
C LYS A 118 -4.18 8.96 17.91
N GLY A 119 -2.95 8.72 17.47
CA GLY A 119 -2.55 8.93 16.09
C GLY A 119 -1.75 7.78 15.52
N SER A 120 -1.92 7.58 14.22
CA SER A 120 -1.06 6.70 13.43
C SER A 120 -0.49 7.47 12.26
N ALA A 121 0.81 7.38 12.09
CA ALA A 121 1.58 8.09 11.09
C ALA A 121 2.24 7.14 10.10
N ARG A 122 2.28 7.54 8.83
CA ARG A 122 2.94 6.83 7.74
C ARG A 122 3.78 7.80 6.93
N SER A 123 4.99 7.38 6.55
CA SER A 123 5.96 8.22 5.88
C SER A 123 6.48 7.63 4.58
N LEU A 124 7.22 8.45 3.86
CA LEU A 124 8.02 8.10 2.70
C LEU A 124 9.47 7.80 3.15
N ASP A 125 10.22 7.07 2.34
CA ASP A 125 11.58 6.61 2.66
C ASP A 125 12.56 7.75 3.01
N ASN A 126 12.33 8.93 2.47
CA ASN A 126 13.17 10.11 2.64
C ASN A 126 12.78 11.03 3.80
N PHE A 127 11.78 10.65 4.62
CA PHE A 127 11.35 11.42 5.78
C PHE A 127 11.24 10.54 7.04
N ASN A 128 12.24 10.65 7.91
CA ASN A 128 12.31 9.85 9.15
C ASN A 128 11.31 10.33 10.20
N LEU A 129 10.06 9.91 10.03
CA LEU A 129 8.95 10.29 10.87
C LEU A 129 9.14 9.84 12.34
N GLY A 130 9.68 8.64 12.57
CA GLY A 130 9.90 8.12 13.92
C GLY A 130 10.83 9.01 14.74
N ASN A 131 11.88 9.57 14.12
CA ASN A 131 12.78 10.50 14.80
C ASN A 131 12.06 11.77 15.24
N TYR A 132 11.24 12.37 14.39
CA TYR A 132 10.51 13.59 14.72
C TYR A 132 9.43 13.37 15.79
N ILE A 133 8.78 12.20 15.76
CA ILE A 133 7.86 11.81 16.85
C ILE A 133 8.60 11.69 18.19
N ASN A 134 9.77 11.05 18.21
CA ASN A 134 10.59 10.95 19.42
C ASN A 134 11.02 12.34 19.95
N ILE A 135 11.37 13.27 19.06
CA ILE A 135 11.69 14.66 19.45
C ILE A 135 10.45 15.35 20.04
N ALA A 136 9.27 15.15 19.45
CA ALA A 136 8.01 15.72 19.94
C ALA A 136 7.66 15.20 21.35
N VAL A 137 7.92 13.91 21.63
CA VAL A 137 7.74 13.34 22.97
C VAL A 137 8.71 13.96 23.96
N LYS A 138 10.01 14.07 23.62
CA LYS A 138 11.02 14.71 24.47
C LYS A 138 10.68 16.18 24.80
N LYS A 139 10.07 16.87 23.84
CA LYS A 139 9.60 18.26 24.01
C LYS A 139 8.24 18.38 24.74
N LYS A 140 7.67 17.27 25.20
CA LYS A 140 6.35 17.21 25.87
C LYS A 140 5.18 17.75 24.99
N ILE A 141 5.35 17.77 23.68
CA ILE A 141 4.30 18.08 22.70
C ILE A 141 3.33 16.90 22.60
N LEU A 142 3.88 15.69 22.63
CA LEU A 142 3.15 14.44 22.68
C LEU A 142 3.20 13.83 24.07
N LEU A 143 2.12 13.15 24.48
CA LEU A 143 2.05 12.37 25.72
C LEU A 143 2.93 11.12 25.61
N SER A 144 2.84 10.44 24.48
CA SER A 144 3.66 9.28 24.13
C SER A 144 3.75 9.14 22.62
N GLY A 145 4.73 8.39 22.16
CA GLY A 145 4.87 8.10 20.75
C GLY A 145 6.16 7.35 20.49
N GLY A 146 6.23 6.73 19.32
CA GLY A 146 7.40 5.99 18.88
C GLY A 146 7.12 5.25 17.58
N GLY A 147 8.18 4.75 16.97
CA GLY A 147 8.10 4.04 15.71
C GLY A 147 9.43 4.02 14.99
N HIS A 148 9.34 3.76 13.70
CA HIS A 148 10.46 3.69 12.78
C HIS A 148 10.34 4.76 11.69
N ASN A 149 11.30 4.79 10.77
CA ASN A 149 11.34 5.80 9.70
C ASN A 149 10.00 5.96 8.96
N LEU A 150 9.32 4.85 8.65
CA LEU A 150 8.15 4.81 7.76
C LEU A 150 6.81 4.79 8.50
N ALA A 151 6.80 4.47 9.80
CA ALA A 151 5.57 4.32 10.56
C ALA A 151 5.79 4.64 12.03
N ALA A 152 4.85 5.37 12.62
CA ALA A 152 4.85 5.67 14.05
C ALA A 152 3.43 5.71 14.62
N GLY A 153 3.33 5.42 15.93
CA GLY A 153 2.16 5.67 16.74
C GLY A 153 2.41 6.87 17.65
N LEU A 154 1.35 7.58 18.04
CA LEU A 154 1.47 8.72 18.93
C LEU A 154 0.19 8.94 19.73
N SER A 155 0.33 9.62 20.87
CA SER A 155 -0.80 10.15 21.62
C SER A 155 -0.54 11.58 22.10
N LEU A 156 -1.59 12.39 22.17
CA LEU A 156 -1.51 13.78 22.60
C LEU A 156 -2.84 14.24 23.22
N THR A 157 -2.82 15.40 23.83
CA THR A 157 -4.04 16.10 24.26
C THR A 157 -4.67 16.86 23.10
N GLU A 158 -5.97 17.06 23.12
CA GLU A 158 -6.68 17.81 22.08
C GLU A 158 -6.13 19.21 21.87
N ASN A 159 -5.75 19.89 22.94
CA ASN A 159 -5.18 21.25 22.92
C ASN A 159 -3.82 21.30 22.19
N ASN A 160 -3.09 20.20 22.13
CA ASN A 160 -1.77 20.15 21.50
C ASN A 160 -1.81 19.84 20.00
N ILE A 161 -2.99 19.59 19.42
CA ILE A 161 -3.10 19.20 17.99
C ILE A 161 -2.48 20.25 17.07
N GLU A 162 -2.85 21.51 17.20
CA GLU A 162 -2.35 22.58 16.32
C GLU A 162 -0.86 22.85 16.55
N PHE A 163 -0.39 22.79 17.78
CA PHE A 163 1.02 22.93 18.09
C PHE A 163 1.83 21.79 17.48
N PHE A 164 1.35 20.56 17.58
CA PHE A 164 1.97 19.40 16.96
C PHE A 164 2.00 19.49 15.44
N LYS A 165 0.91 19.94 14.80
CA LYS A 165 0.86 20.15 13.34
C LYS A 165 1.96 21.14 12.88
N ASN A 166 2.09 22.27 13.53
CA ASN A 166 3.10 23.28 13.21
C ASN A 166 4.51 22.74 13.42
N PHE A 167 4.72 22.04 14.54
CA PHE A 167 6.00 21.43 14.89
C PHE A 167 6.44 20.39 13.84
N ILE A 168 5.59 19.45 13.48
CA ILE A 168 5.97 18.38 12.56
C ILE A 168 6.19 18.88 11.12
N ASN A 169 5.40 19.87 10.70
CA ASN A 169 5.52 20.49 9.40
C ASN A 169 6.80 21.34 9.25
N SER A 170 7.37 21.86 10.36
CA SER A 170 8.63 22.62 10.28
C SER A 170 9.82 21.79 9.80
N PHE A 171 9.74 20.45 9.87
CA PHE A 171 10.78 19.54 9.39
C PHE A 171 10.57 19.05 7.97
N PHE A 172 9.40 19.29 7.40
CA PHE A 172 9.07 18.78 6.07
C PHE A 172 9.43 19.82 4.98
N ASN A 173 10.11 19.35 3.94
CA ASN A 173 10.47 20.15 2.79
C ASN A 173 10.03 19.47 1.50
N ASP A 174 9.00 20.01 0.87
CA ASP A 174 8.42 19.47 -0.38
C ASP A 174 9.45 19.32 -1.53
N LYS A 175 10.48 20.17 -1.56
CA LYS A 175 11.48 20.15 -2.66
C LYS A 175 12.46 18.97 -2.62
N LYS A 176 12.53 18.24 -1.51
CA LYS A 176 13.44 17.07 -1.36
C LYS A 176 12.81 15.73 -1.75
N HIS A 177 11.59 15.73 -2.18
CA HIS A 177 10.82 14.49 -2.43
C HIS A 177 10.73 14.13 -3.91
N SER A 178 11.84 14.26 -4.65
CA SER A 178 11.92 13.66 -5.98
C SER A 178 12.00 12.12 -5.82
N SER A 179 11.03 11.41 -6.33
CA SER A 179 11.06 9.96 -6.42
C SER A 179 12.27 9.53 -7.24
N LYS A 180 13.23 8.84 -6.62
CA LYS A 180 14.27 8.14 -7.35
C LYS A 180 13.68 6.85 -7.88
N PHE A 181 13.76 6.65 -9.19
CA PHE A 181 13.39 5.38 -9.79
C PHE A 181 14.48 4.36 -9.47
N ILE A 182 14.15 3.35 -8.68
CA ILE A 182 15.05 2.26 -8.33
C ILE A 182 14.57 1.02 -9.08
N TYR A 183 15.50 0.35 -9.76
CA TYR A 183 15.27 -0.92 -10.42
C TYR A 183 16.54 -1.78 -10.28
N ASP A 184 16.35 -3.10 -10.28
CA ASP A 184 17.45 -4.04 -10.08
C ASP A 184 18.21 -4.30 -11.40
N SER A 185 17.50 -4.36 -12.51
CA SER A 185 18.11 -4.61 -13.82
C SER A 185 17.25 -4.09 -14.97
N MET A 186 17.90 -3.87 -16.13
CA MET A 186 17.23 -3.53 -17.37
C MET A 186 16.99 -4.80 -18.20
N VAL A 187 15.75 -4.97 -18.69
CA VAL A 187 15.37 -6.17 -19.43
C VAL A 187 14.67 -5.81 -20.74
N SER A 188 15.06 -6.48 -21.81
CA SER A 188 14.33 -6.38 -23.07
C SER A 188 13.00 -7.14 -23.00
N ILE A 189 11.92 -6.59 -23.55
CA ILE A 189 10.65 -7.30 -23.65
C ILE A 189 10.81 -8.65 -24.38
N ASN A 190 11.76 -8.75 -25.30
CA ASN A 190 12.02 -9.97 -26.07
C ASN A 190 12.64 -11.10 -25.23
N SER A 191 13.40 -10.74 -24.18
CA SER A 191 14.05 -11.73 -23.29
C SER A 191 13.09 -12.28 -22.23
N ILE A 192 11.89 -11.71 -22.09
CA ILE A 192 10.90 -12.16 -21.10
C ILE A 192 10.23 -13.42 -21.66
N ASN A 193 10.63 -14.58 -21.16
CA ASN A 193 10.12 -15.90 -21.51
C ASN A 193 10.00 -16.79 -20.26
N ASN A 194 9.62 -18.05 -20.43
CA ASN A 194 9.43 -18.96 -19.30
C ASN A 194 10.74 -19.27 -18.56
N ASP A 195 11.87 -19.30 -19.23
CA ASP A 195 13.16 -19.57 -18.57
C ASP A 195 13.60 -18.35 -17.74
N PHE A 196 13.35 -17.15 -18.23
CA PHE A 196 13.53 -15.93 -17.46
C PHE A 196 12.68 -15.95 -16.15
N ILE A 197 11.42 -16.39 -16.24
CA ILE A 197 10.56 -16.55 -15.05
C ILE A 197 11.10 -17.61 -14.09
N LYS A 198 11.59 -18.76 -14.61
CA LYS A 198 12.22 -19.78 -13.77
C LYS A 198 13.42 -19.21 -13.01
N SER A 199 14.29 -18.45 -13.69
CA SER A 199 15.45 -17.81 -13.07
C SER A 199 15.07 -16.83 -11.98
N ILE A 200 14.06 -15.99 -12.20
CA ILE A 200 13.55 -15.09 -11.17
C ILE A 200 13.02 -15.88 -9.96
N ASN A 201 12.25 -16.95 -10.20
CA ASN A 201 11.67 -17.76 -9.12
C ASN A 201 12.72 -18.46 -8.24
N LEU A 202 13.93 -18.71 -8.75
CA LEU A 202 15.03 -19.26 -7.95
C LEU A 202 15.56 -18.27 -6.91
N LEU A 203 15.36 -16.96 -7.11
CA LEU A 203 15.75 -15.92 -6.14
C LEU A 203 14.76 -15.81 -4.96
N GLY A 204 13.61 -16.48 -5.04
CA GLY A 204 12.62 -16.54 -3.95
C GLY A 204 13.06 -17.45 -2.79
N PRO A 205 12.31 -17.42 -1.66
CA PRO A 205 11.04 -16.74 -1.49
C PRO A 205 11.19 -15.23 -1.30
N TYR A 206 10.31 -14.45 -1.91
CA TYR A 206 10.28 -12.99 -1.80
C TYR A 206 9.54 -12.53 -0.55
N GLY A 207 9.98 -11.42 0.04
CA GLY A 207 9.37 -10.84 1.24
C GLY A 207 10.15 -9.63 1.74
N ASN A 208 10.01 -9.35 3.04
CA ASN A 208 10.78 -8.28 3.67
C ASN A 208 12.29 -8.64 3.60
N LYS A 209 13.15 -7.69 3.18
CA LYS A 209 14.61 -7.84 2.93
C LYS A 209 14.99 -8.68 1.69
N ASN A 210 14.05 -9.32 1.01
CA ASN A 210 14.23 -9.92 -0.31
C ASN A 210 13.04 -9.56 -1.19
N PRO A 211 12.88 -8.29 -1.61
CA PRO A 211 11.73 -7.87 -2.42
C PRO A 211 11.76 -8.51 -3.80
N ASN A 212 10.57 -8.60 -4.42
CA ASN A 212 10.50 -8.97 -5.83
C ASN A 212 11.34 -8.00 -6.67
N PRO A 213 12.18 -8.49 -7.59
CA PRO A 213 13.00 -7.62 -8.42
C PRO A 213 12.15 -6.71 -9.30
N LEU A 214 12.61 -5.46 -9.41
CA LEU A 214 12.06 -4.44 -10.29
C LEU A 214 12.90 -4.34 -11.55
N PHE A 215 12.25 -4.38 -12.69
CA PHE A 215 12.90 -4.32 -13.99
C PHE A 215 12.54 -3.04 -14.74
N LEU A 216 13.54 -2.42 -15.36
CA LEU A 216 13.34 -1.32 -16.29
C LEU A 216 13.13 -1.88 -17.70
N LEU A 217 11.97 -1.59 -18.29
CA LEU A 217 11.62 -1.89 -19.68
C LEU A 217 11.60 -0.59 -20.46
N ARG A 218 12.52 -0.41 -21.42
CA ARG A 218 12.67 0.86 -22.16
C ARG A 218 11.89 0.91 -23.46
N ASN A 219 11.39 2.12 -23.78
CA ASN A 219 10.72 2.43 -25.03
C ASN A 219 9.52 1.49 -25.29
N ILE A 220 8.60 1.40 -24.35
CA ILE A 220 7.41 0.56 -24.39
C ILE A 220 6.20 1.36 -24.81
N LYS A 221 5.41 0.84 -25.75
CA LYS A 221 4.09 1.37 -26.10
C LYS A 221 3.02 0.66 -25.27
N ILE A 222 2.07 1.42 -24.76
CA ILE A 222 0.87 0.92 -24.08
C ILE A 222 -0.24 0.78 -25.13
N VAL A 223 -0.89 -0.36 -25.16
CA VAL A 223 -2.02 -0.60 -26.08
C VAL A 223 -3.16 -1.32 -25.38
N LYS A 224 -4.38 -1.14 -25.88
CA LYS A 224 -5.59 -1.81 -25.36
C LYS A 224 -5.78 -1.58 -23.85
N PHE A 225 -5.59 -0.35 -23.39
CA PHE A 225 -5.86 0.00 -22.00
C PHE A 225 -7.34 -0.22 -21.65
N LYS A 226 -7.58 -0.81 -20.49
CA LYS A 226 -8.93 -1.05 -19.96
C LYS A 226 -8.94 -0.81 -18.44
N ASN A 227 -9.76 0.11 -18.02
CA ASN A 227 -10.07 0.28 -16.60
C ASN A 227 -11.06 -0.81 -16.16
N ILE A 228 -10.72 -1.53 -15.09
CA ILE A 228 -11.55 -2.62 -14.53
C ILE A 228 -12.24 -2.16 -13.24
N LYS A 229 -11.49 -1.44 -12.39
CA LYS A 229 -11.94 -0.90 -11.09
C LYS A 229 -11.18 0.37 -10.78
N ASN A 230 -11.63 1.14 -9.80
CA ASN A 230 -10.99 2.40 -9.41
C ASN A 230 -9.48 2.34 -9.13
N ASN A 231 -8.97 1.16 -8.79
CA ASN A 231 -7.55 0.93 -8.48
C ASN A 231 -6.98 -0.28 -9.22
N PHE A 232 -7.60 -0.68 -10.33
CA PHE A 232 -7.11 -1.81 -11.12
C PHE A 232 -7.43 -1.60 -12.60
N SER A 233 -6.38 -1.57 -13.40
CA SER A 233 -6.46 -1.49 -14.85
C SER A 233 -5.59 -2.56 -15.51
N THR A 234 -5.90 -2.89 -16.75
CA THR A 234 -5.13 -3.81 -17.58
C THR A 234 -4.83 -3.17 -18.92
N CYS A 235 -3.71 -3.55 -19.50
CA CYS A 235 -3.32 -3.15 -20.83
C CYS A 235 -2.44 -4.24 -21.46
N PHE A 236 -1.95 -3.97 -22.65
CA PHE A 236 -0.82 -4.71 -23.22
C PHE A 236 0.34 -3.73 -23.39
N ILE A 237 1.53 -4.18 -23.03
CA ILE A 237 2.76 -3.51 -23.38
C ILE A 237 3.31 -4.10 -24.67
N SER A 238 3.82 -3.25 -25.57
CA SER A 238 4.26 -3.66 -26.89
C SER A 238 5.59 -3.01 -27.26
N LYS A 239 6.48 -3.82 -27.86
CA LYS A 239 7.70 -3.38 -28.55
C LYS A 239 8.13 -4.44 -29.56
N ASN A 240 8.57 -4.04 -30.75
CA ASN A 240 9.10 -4.93 -31.78
C ASN A 240 8.18 -6.13 -32.09
N LYS A 241 6.88 -5.89 -32.30
CA LYS A 241 5.84 -6.90 -32.56
C LYS A 241 5.53 -7.84 -31.38
N LYS A 242 6.31 -7.84 -30.29
CA LYS A 242 6.00 -8.61 -29.10
C LYS A 242 5.01 -7.83 -28.23
N MET A 243 4.02 -8.55 -27.73
CA MET A 243 3.02 -8.00 -26.81
C MET A 243 2.93 -8.88 -25.57
N ILE A 244 2.90 -8.26 -24.40
CA ILE A 244 2.71 -8.95 -23.12
C ILE A 244 1.59 -8.23 -22.37
N LYS A 245 0.70 -9.00 -21.74
CA LYS A 245 -0.34 -8.46 -20.88
C LYS A 245 0.28 -7.80 -19.67
N ALA A 246 -0.23 -6.62 -19.32
CA ALA A 246 0.20 -5.88 -18.16
C ALA A 246 -1.00 -5.48 -17.29
N SER A 247 -0.76 -5.33 -16.00
CA SER A 247 -1.71 -4.86 -15.01
C SER A 247 -1.12 -3.70 -14.22
N SER A 248 -1.99 -2.80 -13.76
CA SER A 248 -1.63 -1.68 -12.91
C SER A 248 -2.62 -1.59 -11.76
N PHE A 249 -2.11 -1.40 -10.55
CA PHE A 249 -2.90 -1.25 -9.33
C PHE A 249 -2.95 0.20 -8.84
N HIS A 250 -2.78 1.15 -9.74
CA HIS A 250 -2.84 2.57 -9.45
C HIS A 250 -4.29 3.08 -9.46
N ASP A 251 -4.58 4.00 -8.54
CA ASP A 251 -5.89 4.67 -8.48
C ASP A 251 -6.14 5.49 -9.75
N ILE A 252 -7.42 5.55 -10.20
CA ILE A 252 -7.85 6.28 -11.40
C ILE A 252 -7.49 7.77 -11.38
N ARG A 253 -7.21 8.34 -10.21
CA ARG A 253 -6.84 9.74 -10.02
C ARG A 253 -5.32 9.95 -10.01
N SER A 254 -4.53 8.87 -10.09
CA SER A 254 -3.06 8.96 -10.13
C SER A 254 -2.56 9.41 -11.50
N ASN A 255 -1.41 10.11 -11.51
CA ASN A 255 -0.76 10.49 -12.75
C ASN A 255 -0.40 9.28 -13.62
N ILE A 256 0.01 8.17 -13.00
CA ILE A 256 0.33 6.92 -13.71
C ILE A 256 -0.89 6.40 -14.46
N PHE A 257 -2.07 6.38 -13.83
CA PHE A 257 -3.30 5.95 -14.50
C PHE A 257 -3.63 6.84 -15.69
N TYR A 258 -3.54 8.17 -15.52
CA TYR A 258 -3.78 9.15 -16.59
C TYR A 258 -2.85 8.91 -17.78
N GLU A 259 -1.55 8.75 -17.56
CA GLU A 259 -0.57 8.48 -18.61
C GLU A 259 -0.81 7.12 -19.29
N LEU A 260 -1.17 6.07 -18.56
CA LEU A 260 -1.53 4.77 -19.13
C LEU A 260 -2.78 4.83 -20.02
N GLN A 261 -3.75 5.66 -19.66
CA GLN A 261 -4.99 5.86 -20.42
C GLN A 261 -4.74 6.63 -21.71
N ASN A 262 -3.85 7.63 -21.68
CA ASN A 262 -3.50 8.48 -22.82
C ASN A 262 -2.31 7.94 -23.63
N SER A 263 -2.42 6.73 -24.09
CA SER A 263 -1.36 5.83 -24.55
C SER A 263 -0.72 6.11 -25.91
N ASN A 264 -0.74 7.36 -26.41
CA ASN A 264 -0.05 7.70 -27.66
C ASN A 264 1.47 7.84 -27.51
N ASN A 265 1.97 7.77 -26.29
CA ASN A 265 3.37 7.99 -25.95
C ASN A 265 4.13 6.66 -25.79
N THR A 266 5.44 6.77 -25.82
CA THR A 266 6.38 5.70 -25.46
C THR A 266 6.85 5.94 -24.03
N PHE A 267 6.96 4.87 -23.24
CA PHE A 267 7.31 4.94 -21.84
C PHE A 267 8.50 4.04 -21.51
N ASP A 268 9.30 4.45 -20.57
CA ASP A 268 10.17 3.57 -19.80
C ASP A 268 9.37 3.10 -18.58
N LEU A 269 9.20 1.80 -18.42
CA LEU A 269 8.38 1.20 -17.36
C LEU A 269 9.24 0.56 -16.29
N ILE A 270 8.95 0.84 -15.02
CA ILE A 270 9.42 0.04 -13.90
C ILE A 270 8.35 -0.99 -13.58
N ALA A 271 8.71 -2.25 -13.60
CA ALA A 271 7.75 -3.33 -13.55
C ALA A 271 8.25 -4.56 -12.80
N LYS A 272 7.32 -5.30 -12.21
CA LYS A 272 7.52 -6.69 -11.79
C LYS A 272 7.07 -7.63 -12.89
N ILE A 273 7.78 -8.73 -13.04
CA ILE A 273 7.46 -9.76 -14.03
C ILE A 273 7.05 -11.02 -13.27
N LYS A 274 5.86 -11.53 -13.55
CA LYS A 274 5.31 -12.67 -12.82
C LYS A 274 4.60 -13.65 -13.73
N LEU A 275 4.44 -14.88 -13.25
CA LEU A 275 3.64 -15.90 -13.90
C LEU A 275 2.22 -15.86 -13.33
N ASN A 276 1.25 -15.50 -14.14
CA ASN A 276 -0.15 -15.60 -13.78
C ASN A 276 -0.67 -17.01 -14.11
N LYS A 277 -1.14 -17.70 -13.07
CA LYS A 277 -1.71 -19.05 -13.17
C LYS A 277 -3.23 -18.95 -13.03
N TRP A 278 -3.92 -18.88 -14.17
CA TRP A 278 -5.38 -18.80 -14.21
C TRP A 278 -5.96 -19.87 -15.12
N ASN A 279 -7.00 -20.61 -14.67
CA ASN A 279 -7.68 -21.67 -15.42
C ASN A 279 -6.71 -22.66 -16.08
N ASN A 280 -5.74 -23.17 -15.33
CA ASN A 280 -4.69 -24.09 -15.78
C ASN A 280 -3.78 -23.54 -16.91
N LYS A 281 -3.87 -22.26 -17.22
CA LYS A 281 -2.96 -21.59 -18.15
C LYS A 281 -1.94 -20.75 -17.38
N ASN A 282 -0.68 -20.93 -17.76
CA ASN A 282 0.41 -20.12 -17.24
C ASN A 282 0.72 -19.01 -18.25
N THR A 283 0.47 -17.77 -17.89
CA THR A 283 0.75 -16.62 -18.76
C THR A 283 1.71 -15.66 -18.05
N ILE A 284 2.69 -15.16 -18.78
CA ILE A 284 3.57 -14.11 -18.28
C ILE A 284 2.77 -12.81 -18.23
N GLU A 285 2.80 -12.13 -17.08
CA GLU A 285 2.14 -10.87 -16.87
C GLU A 285 3.11 -9.86 -16.25
N ILE A 286 3.00 -8.62 -16.68
CA ILE A 286 3.78 -7.49 -16.20
C ILE A 286 2.93 -6.70 -15.21
N GLU A 287 3.43 -6.45 -14.02
CA GLU A 287 2.83 -5.51 -13.08
C GLU A 287 3.56 -4.17 -13.17
N ILE A 288 2.89 -3.15 -13.68
CA ILE A 288 3.44 -1.80 -13.81
C ILE A 288 3.49 -1.16 -12.42
N ILE A 289 4.70 -0.79 -11.99
CA ILE A 289 4.95 -0.14 -10.71
C ILE A 289 5.10 1.36 -10.89
N ASP A 290 5.78 1.77 -11.95
CA ASP A 290 5.98 3.19 -12.27
C ASP A 290 6.26 3.37 -13.77
N LEU A 291 6.19 4.60 -14.24
CA LEU A 291 6.50 4.93 -15.63
C LEU A 291 7.12 6.32 -15.77
N ILE A 292 7.96 6.42 -16.79
CA ILE A 292 8.59 7.67 -17.22
C ILE A 292 8.25 7.85 -18.69
N LYS A 293 7.66 8.98 -19.03
CA LYS A 293 7.40 9.34 -20.42
C LYS A 293 8.72 9.60 -21.13
N VAL A 294 8.94 8.93 -22.25
CA VAL A 294 10.08 9.21 -23.12
C VAL A 294 9.70 10.39 -24.03
N ILE A 295 10.44 11.47 -23.90
CA ILE A 295 10.28 12.73 -24.68
C ILE A 295 10.91 12.54 -26.05
#